data_756f0cf6f2c5eef63975f13b0e9c5e57
#
_entry.id   756f0cf6f2c5eef63975f13b0e9c5e57
#
_cell.length_a   1.000
_cell.length_b   1.000
_cell.length_c   1.000
_cell.angle_alpha   90.00
_cell.angle_beta   90.00
_cell.angle_gamma   90.00
#
_symmetry.space_group_name_H-M   'P 1'
#
loop_
_entity.id
_entity.type
_entity.pdbx_description
1 polymer ?
#
loop_
_entity_poly.entity_id
_entity_poly.type
_entity_poly.pdbx_seq_one_letter_code
_entity_poly.pdbx_strand_id
1 'polypeptide(L)'
;TGEQPQALEEEGGSGPTVYHNEFGVVKASTTWRACIGSPEAPQKPMVDGPQIAMVVGPDGEEIYCDEHGRVKLQFPWDRYGSSNDQSSCWVRVSQGWAGGQYGMMAIPRIGHEVIVSFLEGDPDQPIVTGRT
;
A
#
# COMPACT_ATOMS: atom_id res chain seq x y z
N THR A 1 -5.27 24.83 -23.04
CA THR A 1 -4.60 23.78 -23.81
C THR A 1 -3.47 24.42 -24.59
N GLY A 2 -2.27 23.85 -24.51
CA GLY A 2 -1.10 24.30 -25.25
C GLY A 2 -0.39 23.08 -25.83
N GLU A 3 0.01 23.19 -27.07
CA GLU A 3 0.79 22.19 -27.77
C GLU A 3 2.21 22.72 -27.99
N GLN A 4 3.21 21.93 -27.65
CA GLN A 4 4.60 22.21 -27.98
C GLN A 4 5.22 21.00 -28.69
N PRO A 5 5.31 21.00 -30.00
CA PRO A 5 6.04 19.97 -30.74
C PRO A 5 7.54 20.17 -30.56
N GLN A 6 8.24 19.14 -30.11
CA GLN A 6 9.70 19.08 -30.10
C GLN A 6 10.17 17.94 -30.99
N ALA A 7 11.02 18.24 -31.93
CA ALA A 7 11.70 17.25 -32.75
C ALA A 7 13.01 16.84 -32.05
N LEU A 8 13.13 15.55 -31.74
CA LEU A 8 14.38 14.94 -31.29
C LEU A 8 14.99 14.20 -32.46
N GLU A 9 16.21 14.55 -32.83
CA GLU A 9 17.01 13.78 -33.78
C GLU A 9 17.70 12.65 -33.04
N GLU A 10 17.30 11.40 -33.32
CA GLU A 10 18.07 10.23 -32.88
C GLU A 10 19.23 9.99 -33.83
N GLU A 11 20.45 9.89 -33.31
CA GLU A 11 21.62 9.44 -34.08
C GLU A 11 21.39 8.01 -34.58
N GLY A 12 21.00 7.85 -35.84
CA GLY A 12 20.85 6.58 -36.53
C GLY A 12 19.42 6.24 -37.01
N GLY A 13 18.43 7.07 -36.76
CA GLY A 13 17.07 6.89 -37.25
C GLY A 13 16.80 7.64 -38.57
N SER A 14 16.06 7.03 -39.51
CA SER A 14 15.70 7.62 -40.79
C SER A 14 14.50 8.56 -40.71
N GLY A 15 14.51 9.54 -39.78
CA GLY A 15 13.48 10.58 -39.67
C GLY A 15 13.48 11.27 -38.30
N PRO A 16 12.98 12.52 -38.23
CA PRO A 16 12.86 13.23 -36.95
C PRO A 16 11.80 12.57 -36.07
N THR A 17 12.16 12.25 -34.83
CA THR A 17 11.20 11.84 -33.82
C THR A 17 10.46 13.08 -33.33
N VAL A 18 9.15 13.18 -33.60
CA VAL A 18 8.34 14.30 -33.16
C VAL A 18 7.73 13.94 -31.79
N TYR A 19 8.13 14.69 -30.77
CA TYR A 19 7.48 14.64 -29.46
C TYR A 19 6.28 15.58 -29.47
N HIS A 20 5.11 15.04 -29.14
CA HIS A 20 3.87 15.80 -29.00
C HIS A 20 3.39 15.73 -27.55
N ASN A 21 3.10 16.88 -26.96
CA ASN A 21 2.57 16.97 -25.60
C ASN A 21 1.37 17.91 -25.55
N GLU A 22 0.26 17.40 -25.04
CA GLU A 22 -0.96 18.16 -24.81
C GLU A 22 -1.17 18.32 -23.30
N PHE A 23 -1.39 19.54 -22.84
CA PHE A 23 -1.61 19.81 -21.43
C PHE A 23 -2.75 20.80 -21.19
N GLY A 24 -3.47 20.57 -20.08
CA GLY A 24 -4.47 21.49 -19.58
C GLY A 24 -3.97 22.22 -18.33
N VAL A 25 -4.28 23.49 -18.22
CA VAL A 25 -3.95 24.29 -17.04
C VAL A 25 -5.20 24.76 -16.32
N VAL A 26 -5.13 24.78 -14.98
CA VAL A 26 -6.16 25.32 -14.10
C VAL A 26 -5.56 26.41 -13.23
N LYS A 27 -6.38 27.34 -12.71
CA LYS A 27 -5.90 28.36 -11.79
C LYS A 27 -5.32 27.70 -10.52
N ALA A 28 -4.21 28.23 -10.00
CA ALA A 28 -3.57 27.73 -8.78
C ALA A 28 -4.49 27.72 -7.55
N SER A 29 -5.53 28.57 -7.53
CA SER A 29 -6.55 28.59 -6.49
C SER A 29 -7.59 27.48 -6.60
N THR A 30 -7.60 26.72 -7.70
CA THR A 30 -8.54 25.63 -7.92
C THR A 30 -7.88 24.32 -7.49
N THR A 31 -8.44 23.66 -6.47
CA THR A 31 -7.99 22.33 -6.07
C THR A 31 -8.37 21.33 -7.15
N TRP A 32 -7.37 20.85 -7.88
CA TRP A 32 -7.59 19.76 -8.84
C TRP A 32 -7.54 18.41 -8.12
N ARG A 33 -8.50 17.55 -8.43
CA ARG A 33 -8.56 16.17 -7.94
C ARG A 33 -8.90 15.26 -9.09
N ALA A 34 -8.24 14.10 -9.17
CA ALA A 34 -8.61 13.07 -10.13
C ALA A 34 -10.04 12.60 -9.86
N CYS A 35 -10.86 12.51 -10.90
CA CYS A 35 -12.21 11.93 -10.80
C CYS A 35 -12.07 10.40 -10.64
N ILE A 36 -12.29 9.89 -9.43
CA ILE A 36 -12.35 8.46 -9.18
C ILE A 36 -13.70 7.95 -9.67
N GLY A 37 -13.69 6.89 -10.50
CA GLY A 37 -14.91 6.25 -11.00
C GLY A 37 -15.33 6.61 -12.43
N SER A 38 -14.59 7.45 -13.16
CA SER A 38 -14.77 7.58 -14.60
C SER A 38 -14.00 6.48 -15.34
N PRO A 39 -14.40 6.06 -16.54
CA PRO A 39 -13.66 5.08 -17.34
C PRO A 39 -12.21 5.48 -17.67
N GLU A 40 -11.91 6.76 -17.60
CA GLU A 40 -10.60 7.35 -17.90
C GLU A 40 -9.78 7.60 -16.62
N ALA A 41 -10.35 7.41 -15.43
CA ALA A 41 -9.66 7.61 -14.18
C ALA A 41 -8.74 6.41 -13.86
N PRO A 42 -7.58 6.64 -13.23
CA PRO A 42 -6.77 5.56 -12.71
C PRO A 42 -7.61 4.71 -11.76
N GLN A 43 -7.75 3.42 -12.06
CA GLN A 43 -8.43 2.51 -11.16
C GLN A 43 -7.56 2.28 -9.93
N LYS A 44 -8.17 2.23 -8.75
CA LYS A 44 -7.48 1.87 -7.53
C LYS A 44 -6.94 0.44 -7.69
N PRO A 45 -5.64 0.20 -7.39
CA PRO A 45 -5.10 -1.15 -7.44
C PRO A 45 -5.85 -2.05 -6.46
N MET A 46 -6.10 -3.29 -6.87
CA MET A 46 -6.76 -4.28 -6.04
C MET A 46 -5.80 -5.42 -5.72
N VAL A 47 -5.92 -5.98 -4.54
CA VAL A 47 -5.17 -7.15 -4.09
C VAL A 47 -6.09 -8.35 -4.10
N ASP A 48 -5.81 -9.30 -4.98
CA ASP A 48 -6.56 -10.55 -5.10
C ASP A 48 -6.04 -11.58 -4.07
N GLY A 49 -6.86 -11.86 -3.06
CA GLY A 49 -6.60 -12.90 -2.08
C GLY A 49 -5.65 -12.50 -0.94
N PRO A 50 -5.44 -13.43 0.01
CA PRO A 50 -4.56 -13.22 1.15
C PRO A 50 -3.09 -13.28 0.75
N GLN A 51 -2.25 -12.58 1.52
CA GLN A 51 -0.80 -12.58 1.38
C GLN A 51 -0.12 -12.95 2.69
N ILE A 52 1.12 -13.40 2.59
CA ILE A 52 1.96 -13.69 3.74
C ILE A 52 2.78 -12.44 4.09
N ALA A 53 2.91 -12.18 5.39
CA ALA A 53 3.78 -11.12 5.91
C ALA A 53 4.46 -11.57 7.20
N MET A 54 5.57 -10.91 7.53
CA MET A 54 6.30 -11.12 8.78
C MET A 54 5.92 -10.02 9.79
N VAL A 55 5.67 -10.38 11.03
CA VAL A 55 5.48 -9.40 12.11
C VAL A 55 6.82 -8.78 12.48
N VAL A 56 6.87 -7.45 12.54
CA VAL A 56 8.10 -6.69 12.80
C VAL A 56 7.88 -5.67 13.91
N GLY A 57 8.98 -5.16 14.43
CA GLY A 57 9.00 -4.17 15.50
C GLY A 57 10.41 -3.65 15.78
N PRO A 58 10.60 -2.90 16.88
CA PRO A 58 11.90 -2.44 17.31
C PRO A 58 12.84 -3.59 17.68
N ASP A 59 14.14 -3.36 17.52
CA ASP A 59 15.16 -4.34 17.91
C ASP A 59 15.10 -4.65 19.41
N GLY A 60 15.16 -5.93 19.75
CA GLY A 60 15.17 -6.41 21.12
C GLY A 60 13.80 -6.63 21.77
N GLU A 61 12.73 -6.29 21.08
CA GLU A 61 11.36 -6.56 21.54
C GLU A 61 10.87 -7.92 21.02
N GLU A 62 10.14 -8.66 21.85
CA GLU A 62 9.46 -9.91 21.42
C GLU A 62 8.03 -9.67 20.94
N ILE A 63 7.35 -8.70 21.53
CA ILE A 63 5.98 -8.34 21.20
C ILE A 63 5.93 -6.83 21.01
N TYR A 64 5.42 -6.40 19.87
CA TYR A 64 5.21 -4.99 19.58
C TYR A 64 3.80 -4.77 19.06
N CYS A 65 2.96 -4.20 19.89
CA CYS A 65 1.56 -3.87 19.56
C CYS A 65 1.16 -2.54 20.20
N ASP A 66 0.12 -1.94 19.66
CA ASP A 66 -0.47 -0.75 20.25
C ASP A 66 -1.59 -1.10 21.28
N GLU A 67 -2.25 -0.06 21.81
CA GLU A 67 -3.36 -0.18 22.77
C GLU A 67 -4.57 -0.96 22.24
N HIS A 68 -4.66 -1.14 20.91
CA HIS A 68 -5.71 -1.90 20.23
C HIS A 68 -5.27 -3.31 19.81
N GLY A 69 -4.06 -3.74 20.19
CA GLY A 69 -3.51 -5.03 19.79
C GLY A 69 -3.20 -5.15 18.31
N ARG A 70 -2.94 -4.02 17.63
CA ARG A 70 -2.49 -3.97 16.23
C ARG A 70 -0.99 -4.20 16.17
N VAL A 71 -0.52 -4.76 15.06
CA VAL A 71 0.88 -5.09 14.82
C VAL A 71 1.44 -4.40 13.59
N LYS A 72 2.77 -4.40 13.46
CA LYS A 72 3.50 -3.93 12.30
C LYS A 72 3.94 -5.12 11.46
N LEU A 73 3.93 -4.95 10.15
CA LEU A 73 4.20 -6.01 9.19
C LEU A 73 5.26 -5.61 8.18
N GLN A 74 6.01 -6.60 7.71
CA GLN A 74 6.89 -6.52 6.54
C GLN A 74 6.41 -7.51 5.52
N PHE A 75 6.09 -7.04 4.32
CA PHE A 75 5.70 -7.90 3.20
C PHE A 75 6.95 -8.34 2.41
N PRO A 76 7.00 -9.58 1.88
CA PRO A 76 8.15 -10.07 1.12
C PRO A 76 8.46 -9.29 -0.15
N TRP A 77 7.46 -8.66 -0.75
CA TRP A 77 7.60 -7.85 -1.94
C TRP A 77 8.08 -6.41 -1.66
N ASP A 78 8.00 -5.95 -0.42
CA ASP A 78 8.49 -4.63 -0.03
C ASP A 78 10.01 -4.62 0.04
N ARG A 79 10.63 -4.08 -1.01
CA ARG A 79 12.08 -4.02 -1.20
C ARG A 79 12.75 -2.87 -0.46
N TYR A 80 11.97 -1.93 0.05
CA TYR A 80 12.47 -0.73 0.74
C TYR A 80 12.26 -0.77 2.25
N GLY A 81 11.44 -1.70 2.73
CA GLY A 81 11.20 -1.91 4.16
C GLY A 81 12.45 -2.37 4.90
N SER A 82 12.67 -1.81 6.07
CA SER A 82 13.83 -2.13 6.94
C SER A 82 13.52 -3.21 7.98
N SER A 83 12.39 -3.89 7.89
CA SER A 83 11.91 -4.91 8.82
C SER A 83 11.88 -4.43 10.29
N ASN A 84 11.44 -3.21 10.50
CA ASN A 84 11.37 -2.55 11.79
C ASN A 84 9.95 -1.98 12.05
N ASP A 85 9.80 -1.19 13.11
CA ASP A 85 8.55 -0.55 13.50
C ASP A 85 8.00 0.49 12.49
N GLN A 86 8.77 0.85 11.47
CA GLN A 86 8.37 1.78 10.40
C GLN A 86 7.98 1.07 9.09
N SER A 87 8.05 -0.25 9.04
CA SER A 87 7.80 -1.02 7.81
C SER A 87 6.36 -0.98 7.32
N SER A 88 5.37 -0.73 8.19
CA SER A 88 3.96 -0.60 7.80
C SER A 88 3.18 0.36 8.68
N CYS A 89 1.92 0.62 8.34
CA CYS A 89 0.93 1.14 9.28
C CYS A 89 0.63 0.10 10.37
N TRP A 90 -0.13 0.48 11.38
CA TRP A 90 -0.70 -0.44 12.36
C TRP A 90 -1.80 -1.29 11.73
N VAL A 91 -1.61 -2.61 11.73
CA VAL A 91 -2.53 -3.58 11.13
C VAL A 91 -3.30 -4.33 12.20
N ARG A 92 -4.62 -4.37 12.07
CA ARG A 92 -5.50 -5.09 13.01
C ARG A 92 -5.26 -6.59 12.93
N VAL A 93 -5.39 -7.25 14.08
CA VAL A 93 -5.32 -8.72 14.19
C VAL A 93 -6.71 -9.26 14.50
N SER A 94 -7.21 -10.15 13.66
CA SER A 94 -8.45 -10.89 13.92
C SER A 94 -8.27 -11.83 15.11
N GLN A 95 -9.18 -11.77 16.06
CA GLN A 95 -9.20 -12.65 17.22
C GLN A 95 -10.30 -13.70 17.04
N GLY A 96 -10.05 -14.91 17.51
CA GLY A 96 -11.01 -16.01 17.38
C GLY A 96 -12.32 -15.76 18.16
N TRP A 97 -12.27 -14.94 19.19
CA TRP A 97 -13.42 -14.52 19.99
C TRP A 97 -13.15 -13.15 20.59
N ALA A 98 -13.98 -12.16 20.27
CA ALA A 98 -13.80 -10.78 20.71
C ALA A 98 -15.13 -10.10 21.03
N GLY A 99 -15.18 -9.36 22.15
CA GLY A 99 -16.34 -8.56 22.57
C GLY A 99 -15.97 -7.55 23.64
N GLY A 100 -16.95 -6.73 24.03
CA GLY A 100 -16.77 -5.75 25.10
C GLY A 100 -16.59 -6.45 26.45
N GLN A 101 -15.41 -6.34 27.05
CA GLN A 101 -15.04 -6.92 28.37
C GLN A 101 -14.99 -8.47 28.42
N TYR A 102 -14.96 -9.15 27.27
CA TYR A 102 -14.75 -10.60 27.17
C TYR A 102 -14.08 -11.00 25.88
N GLY A 103 -13.53 -12.20 25.83
CA GLY A 103 -12.93 -12.75 24.64
C GLY A 103 -11.55 -13.33 24.87
N MET A 104 -10.87 -13.64 23.77
CA MET A 104 -9.51 -14.16 23.76
C MET A 104 -8.65 -13.21 22.91
N MET A 105 -7.48 -12.83 23.44
CA MET A 105 -6.51 -12.03 22.71
C MET A 105 -5.22 -12.83 22.54
N ALA A 106 -4.81 -13.02 21.30
CA ALA A 106 -3.55 -13.70 20.95
C ALA A 106 -2.78 -12.84 19.95
N ILE A 107 -1.83 -12.05 20.47
CA ILE A 107 -1.00 -11.15 19.66
C ILE A 107 0.13 -11.96 19.02
N PRO A 108 0.34 -11.86 17.69
CA PRO A 108 1.50 -12.43 17.04
C PRO A 108 2.78 -11.74 17.53
N ARG A 109 3.84 -12.52 17.73
CA ARG A 109 5.16 -11.98 18.14
C ARG A 109 5.96 -11.54 16.92
N ILE A 110 6.94 -10.69 17.14
CA ILE A 110 7.93 -10.32 16.13
C ILE A 110 8.62 -11.59 15.61
N GLY A 111 8.77 -11.67 14.29
CA GLY A 111 9.30 -12.84 13.59
C GLY A 111 8.27 -13.94 13.27
N HIS A 112 7.02 -13.81 13.71
CA HIS A 112 5.97 -14.73 13.28
C HIS A 112 5.49 -14.39 11.88
N GLU A 113 5.26 -15.43 11.08
CA GLU A 113 4.60 -15.34 9.80
C GLU A 113 3.09 -15.31 9.98
N VAL A 114 2.44 -14.39 9.30
CA VAL A 114 1.00 -14.17 9.39
C VAL A 114 0.33 -14.08 8.02
N ILE A 115 -0.94 -14.45 7.99
CA ILE A 115 -1.79 -14.34 6.81
C ILE A 115 -2.53 -13.02 6.87
N VAL A 116 -2.39 -12.20 5.83
CA VAL A 116 -3.01 -10.87 5.72
C VAL A 116 -4.05 -10.91 4.60
N SER A 117 -5.27 -10.56 4.91
CA SER A 117 -6.33 -10.32 3.94
C SER A 117 -6.56 -8.82 3.79
N PHE A 118 -7.06 -8.42 2.63
CA PHE A 118 -7.37 -7.02 2.34
C PHE A 118 -8.89 -6.89 2.18
N LEU A 119 -9.53 -6.05 2.99
CA LEU A 119 -10.97 -5.89 2.95
C LEU A 119 -11.39 -5.31 1.59
N GLU A 120 -12.31 -5.99 0.90
CA GLU A 120 -12.76 -5.63 -0.44
C GLU A 120 -11.64 -5.53 -1.49
N GLY A 121 -10.50 -6.21 -1.24
CA GLY A 121 -9.31 -6.10 -2.09
C GLY A 121 -8.57 -4.76 -1.98
N ASP A 122 -8.91 -3.92 -1.01
CA ASP A 122 -8.31 -2.61 -0.82
C ASP A 122 -6.94 -2.71 -0.12
N PRO A 123 -5.81 -2.37 -0.80
CA PRO A 123 -4.48 -2.42 -0.19
C PRO A 123 -4.33 -1.53 1.05
N ASP A 124 -5.19 -0.52 1.22
CA ASP A 124 -5.18 0.36 2.38
C ASP A 124 -5.95 -0.21 3.58
N GLN A 125 -6.57 -1.38 3.43
CA GLN A 125 -7.38 -2.02 4.48
C GLN A 125 -6.88 -3.43 4.81
N PRO A 126 -5.62 -3.60 5.22
CA PRO A 126 -5.10 -4.90 5.64
C PRO A 126 -5.68 -5.34 6.99
N ILE A 127 -5.83 -6.65 7.15
CA ILE A 127 -6.17 -7.30 8.40
C ILE A 127 -5.45 -8.64 8.50
N VAL A 128 -4.80 -8.92 9.63
CA VAL A 128 -4.23 -10.23 9.93
C VAL A 128 -5.38 -11.17 10.27
N THR A 129 -5.53 -12.26 9.49
CA THR A 129 -6.60 -13.24 9.63
C THR A 129 -6.13 -14.57 10.19
N GLY A 130 -4.82 -14.83 10.19
CA GLY A 130 -4.26 -16.08 10.69
C GLY A 130 -2.75 -16.02 10.90
N ARG A 131 -2.22 -17.14 11.38
CA ARG A 131 -0.79 -17.42 11.57
C ARG A 131 -0.46 -18.75 10.95
N THR A 132 0.78 -18.91 10.50
CA THR A 132 1.35 -20.19 10.05
C THR A 132 2.41 -20.66 11.01
#